data_54edc5930ae517046d560072630f9b5d
#
_entry.id   54edc5930ae517046d560072630f9b5d
#
_cell.length_a   1.000
_cell.length_b   1.000
_cell.length_c   1.000
_cell.angle_alpha   90.00
_cell.angle_beta   90.00
_cell.angle_gamma   90.00
#
_symmetry.space_group_name_H-M   'P 1'
#
loop_
_entity.id
_entity.type
_entity.pdbx_description
1 polymer ?
#
loop_
_entity_poly.entity_id
_entity_poly.type
_entity_poly.pdbx_seq_one_letter_code
_entity_poly.pdbx_strand_id
1 'polypeptide(L)'
;IRHGDPDYEHDTLTEKGRREAELLAKRASSLAMGSCYQSPLGRAMDTAQPCLKATGKDAEVLEWLQEFPAQLDLNKDPELSRAYPGAKMADGKYLIRNVWDMAPGYWTEHEEYMDRREWRNSKVAECSDMEVVYDRVIREFDAFLAEHGYVRERNHYRVEKESTETVTFFCHFAISCVLLSHLWNVSPFILWHGLVLAPTSVTEVVTEEREQGIAYFRGTKVGDISHLYAGGEEPAFAARFCEVYSNEDQRH
;
A
#
# COMPACT_ATOMS: atom_id res chain seq x y z
N ILE A 1 -2.70 -5.59 -5.73
CA ILE A 1 -4.07 -5.86 -5.25
C ILE A 1 -4.07 -5.70 -3.73
N ARG A 2 -4.94 -4.84 -3.20
CA ARG A 2 -5.15 -4.73 -1.76
C ARG A 2 -6.06 -5.85 -1.26
N HIS A 3 -5.83 -6.34 -0.03
CA HIS A 3 -6.72 -7.31 0.63
C HIS A 3 -8.18 -6.82 0.71
N GLY A 4 -9.14 -7.74 0.81
CA GLY A 4 -10.55 -7.45 1.04
C GLY A 4 -10.83 -6.81 2.40
N ASP A 5 -12.10 -6.49 2.68
CA ASP A 5 -12.50 -5.89 3.96
C ASP A 5 -12.02 -6.75 5.14
N PRO A 6 -11.17 -6.19 6.05
CA PRO A 6 -10.41 -6.98 7.00
C PRO A 6 -11.12 -7.20 8.33
N ASP A 7 -10.96 -8.38 8.88
CA ASP A 7 -11.07 -8.68 10.31
C ASP A 7 -9.65 -8.64 10.90
N TYR A 8 -9.29 -7.51 11.50
CA TYR A 8 -7.96 -7.30 12.06
C TYR A 8 -7.70 -8.14 13.32
N GLU A 9 -8.74 -8.53 14.06
CA GLU A 9 -8.59 -9.33 15.28
C GLU A 9 -8.08 -10.74 14.97
N HIS A 10 -8.57 -11.34 13.88
CA HIS A 10 -8.22 -12.70 13.46
C HIS A 10 -7.27 -12.74 12.27
N ASP A 11 -6.81 -11.60 11.78
CA ASP A 11 -5.99 -11.45 10.57
C ASP A 11 -6.56 -12.19 9.35
N THR A 12 -7.86 -12.03 9.10
CA THR A 12 -8.61 -12.64 8.00
C THR A 12 -9.53 -11.62 7.33
N LEU A 13 -10.50 -12.08 6.57
CA LEU A 13 -11.53 -11.26 5.93
C LEU A 13 -12.85 -11.35 6.67
N THR A 14 -13.59 -10.24 6.73
CA THR A 14 -15.00 -10.24 7.11
C THR A 14 -15.82 -11.01 6.06
N GLU A 15 -17.11 -11.25 6.36
CA GLU A 15 -18.04 -11.80 5.34
C GLU A 15 -18.12 -10.91 4.09
N LYS A 16 -18.07 -9.57 4.28
CA LYS A 16 -18.02 -8.61 3.18
C LYS A 16 -16.73 -8.78 2.38
N GLY A 17 -15.58 -8.84 3.04
CA GLY A 17 -14.29 -9.03 2.40
C GLY A 17 -14.20 -10.33 1.61
N ARG A 18 -14.85 -11.39 2.06
CA ARG A 18 -14.94 -12.66 1.31
C ARG A 18 -15.76 -12.51 0.03
N ARG A 19 -16.91 -11.79 0.08
CA ARG A 19 -17.69 -11.50 -1.13
C ARG A 19 -16.90 -10.62 -2.11
N GLU A 20 -16.19 -9.61 -1.62
CA GLU A 20 -15.31 -8.77 -2.43
C GLU A 20 -14.22 -9.61 -3.12
N ALA A 21 -13.56 -10.52 -2.40
CA ALA A 21 -12.54 -11.42 -2.94
C ALA A 21 -13.10 -12.39 -3.99
N GLU A 22 -14.31 -12.89 -3.80
CA GLU A 22 -14.99 -13.73 -4.81
C GLU A 22 -15.34 -12.95 -6.10
N LEU A 23 -15.71 -11.67 -5.98
CA LEU A 23 -15.94 -10.81 -7.15
C LEU A 23 -14.63 -10.50 -7.88
N LEU A 24 -13.55 -10.25 -7.13
CA LEU A 24 -12.22 -10.11 -7.69
C LEU A 24 -11.79 -11.39 -8.43
N ALA A 25 -12.04 -12.57 -7.86
CA ALA A 25 -11.71 -13.85 -8.46
C ALA A 25 -12.42 -14.07 -9.82
N LYS A 26 -13.67 -13.65 -9.94
CA LYS A 26 -14.38 -13.69 -11.24
C LYS A 26 -13.71 -12.83 -12.29
N ARG A 27 -13.13 -11.68 -11.88
CA ARG A 27 -12.36 -10.80 -12.77
C ARG A 27 -10.96 -11.34 -13.05
N ALA A 28 -10.36 -12.06 -12.09
CA ALA A 28 -8.97 -12.52 -12.17
C ALA A 28 -8.66 -13.33 -13.45
N SER A 29 -9.65 -14.08 -13.97
CA SER A 29 -9.53 -14.82 -15.24
C SER A 29 -9.33 -13.91 -16.46
N SER A 30 -9.73 -12.65 -16.39
CA SER A 30 -9.54 -11.63 -17.43
C SER A 30 -8.35 -10.69 -17.16
N LEU A 31 -7.72 -10.80 -16.00
CA LEU A 31 -6.49 -10.11 -15.66
C LEU A 31 -5.30 -11.00 -16.08
N ALA A 32 -4.30 -10.40 -16.70
CA ALA A 32 -3.04 -11.08 -16.96
C ALA A 32 -2.26 -11.21 -15.64
N MET A 33 -2.64 -12.15 -14.77
CA MET A 33 -2.09 -12.28 -13.42
C MET A 33 -0.60 -12.57 -13.38
N GLY A 34 -0.03 -13.23 -14.40
CA GLY A 34 1.39 -13.57 -14.45
C GLY A 34 1.87 -14.39 -13.25
N SER A 35 3.06 -14.09 -12.75
CA SER A 35 3.59 -14.63 -11.50
C SER A 35 2.94 -13.93 -10.31
N CYS A 36 2.52 -14.70 -9.32
CA CYS A 36 1.78 -14.17 -8.17
C CYS A 36 2.61 -14.26 -6.90
N TYR A 37 2.56 -13.21 -6.12
CA TYR A 37 3.22 -13.07 -4.83
C TYR A 37 2.24 -12.49 -3.81
N GLN A 38 2.43 -12.84 -2.55
CA GLN A 38 1.51 -12.39 -1.50
C GLN A 38 2.23 -12.03 -0.20
N SER A 39 1.61 -11.15 0.54
CA SER A 39 1.98 -10.83 1.92
C SER A 39 1.84 -12.07 2.83
N PRO A 40 2.65 -12.20 3.89
CA PRO A 40 2.50 -13.26 4.89
C PRO A 40 1.24 -13.10 5.78
N LEU A 41 0.52 -11.96 5.71
CA LEU A 41 -0.63 -11.70 6.55
C LEU A 41 -1.90 -12.39 6.00
N GLY A 42 -2.66 -13.01 6.91
CA GLY A 42 -3.79 -13.88 6.58
C GLY A 42 -4.84 -13.22 5.68
N ARG A 43 -5.22 -11.97 5.96
CA ARG A 43 -6.18 -11.23 5.13
C ARG A 43 -5.76 -11.05 3.66
N ALA A 44 -4.45 -10.95 3.39
CA ALA A 44 -3.94 -10.88 2.02
C ALA A 44 -3.96 -12.27 1.37
N MET A 45 -3.58 -13.32 2.10
CA MET A 45 -3.66 -14.71 1.64
C MET A 45 -5.11 -15.12 1.35
N ASP A 46 -6.06 -14.77 2.22
CA ASP A 46 -7.48 -15.05 2.04
C ASP A 46 -8.08 -14.33 0.83
N THR A 47 -7.54 -13.16 0.49
CA THR A 47 -7.91 -12.44 -0.75
C THR A 47 -7.31 -13.09 -1.99
N ALA A 48 -6.08 -13.55 -1.91
CA ALA A 48 -5.38 -14.19 -3.02
C ALA A 48 -6.00 -15.55 -3.38
N GLN A 49 -6.35 -16.35 -2.38
CA GLN A 49 -6.78 -17.74 -2.54
C GLN A 49 -7.87 -17.95 -3.59
N PRO A 50 -9.04 -17.24 -3.60
CA PRO A 50 -10.06 -17.44 -4.64
C PRO A 50 -9.56 -17.03 -6.03
N CYS A 51 -8.71 -16.02 -6.14
CA CYS A 51 -8.12 -15.59 -7.42
C CYS A 51 -7.15 -16.64 -7.96
N LEU A 52 -6.28 -17.16 -7.11
CA LEU A 52 -5.31 -18.22 -7.45
C LEU A 52 -6.04 -19.49 -7.91
N LYS A 53 -7.07 -19.90 -7.16
CA LYS A 53 -7.90 -21.03 -7.52
C LYS A 53 -8.60 -20.84 -8.89
N ALA A 54 -9.15 -19.64 -9.13
CA ALA A 54 -9.84 -19.34 -10.38
C ALA A 54 -8.90 -19.33 -11.60
N THR A 55 -7.61 -19.03 -11.39
CA THR A 55 -6.61 -18.93 -12.46
C THR A 55 -5.66 -20.14 -12.55
N GLY A 56 -5.77 -21.10 -11.62
CA GLY A 56 -4.89 -22.26 -11.56
C GLY A 56 -3.42 -21.89 -11.24
N LYS A 57 -3.22 -20.85 -10.44
CA LYS A 57 -1.90 -20.33 -10.06
C LYS A 57 -1.63 -20.53 -8.58
N ASP A 58 -0.36 -20.51 -8.22
CA ASP A 58 0.15 -20.43 -6.86
C ASP A 58 0.77 -19.04 -6.64
N ALA A 59 0.94 -18.65 -5.36
CA ALA A 59 1.64 -17.43 -4.99
C ALA A 59 2.78 -17.72 -4.02
N GLU A 60 3.91 -17.08 -4.25
CA GLU A 60 5.04 -17.08 -3.32
C GLU A 60 4.82 -16.02 -2.24
N VAL A 61 5.19 -16.35 -0.98
CA VAL A 61 5.13 -15.40 0.13
C VAL A 61 6.38 -14.54 0.18
N LEU A 62 6.18 -13.22 0.16
CA LEU A 62 7.27 -12.25 0.32
C LEU A 62 7.06 -11.46 1.61
N GLU A 63 7.96 -11.64 2.59
CA GLU A 63 7.87 -11.04 3.91
C GLU A 63 7.78 -9.50 3.89
N TRP A 64 8.46 -8.86 2.94
CA TRP A 64 8.45 -7.41 2.76
C TRP A 64 7.14 -6.85 2.19
N LEU A 65 6.21 -7.69 1.72
CA LEU A 65 4.86 -7.28 1.29
C LEU A 65 3.86 -7.15 2.44
N GLN A 66 4.23 -7.45 3.69
CA GLN A 66 3.35 -7.19 4.84
C GLN A 66 2.94 -5.72 4.90
N GLU A 67 1.86 -5.41 5.64
CA GLU A 67 1.47 -4.01 5.85
C GLU A 67 2.66 -3.23 6.43
N PHE A 68 2.89 -2.02 5.94
CA PHE A 68 4.09 -1.24 6.26
C PHE A 68 4.29 -1.11 7.77
N PRO A 69 5.28 -1.77 8.37
CA PRO A 69 5.30 -2.02 9.82
C PRO A 69 6.00 -0.93 10.64
N ALA A 70 6.24 0.25 10.05
CA ALA A 70 6.95 1.32 10.76
C ALA A 70 6.18 1.76 12.02
N GLN A 71 6.92 1.92 13.12
CA GLN A 71 6.41 2.19 14.47
C GLN A 71 6.73 3.62 14.89
N LEU A 72 5.70 4.41 15.22
CA LEU A 72 5.82 5.78 15.71
C LEU A 72 5.54 5.84 17.20
N ASP A 73 6.45 6.45 17.95
CA ASP A 73 6.32 6.71 19.38
C ASP A 73 6.14 8.21 19.66
N LEU A 74 4.89 8.63 19.88
CA LEU A 74 4.54 10.01 20.21
C LEU A 74 5.02 10.44 21.60
N ASN A 75 5.47 9.51 22.46
CA ASN A 75 6.02 9.88 23.77
C ASN A 75 7.41 10.52 23.64
N LYS A 76 8.11 10.34 22.51
CA LYS A 76 9.39 11.00 22.22
C LYS A 76 9.23 12.50 21.96
N ASP A 77 8.11 12.89 21.34
CA ASP A 77 7.71 14.29 21.12
C ASP A 77 6.18 14.39 21.23
N PRO A 78 5.64 14.68 22.44
CA PRO A 78 4.20 14.75 22.65
C PRO A 78 3.48 15.83 21.81
N GLU A 79 4.19 16.88 21.36
CA GLU A 79 3.59 17.90 20.49
C GLU A 79 3.20 17.32 19.12
N LEU A 80 3.89 16.27 18.69
CA LEU A 80 3.57 15.55 17.47
C LEU A 80 2.18 14.88 17.51
N SER A 81 1.57 14.73 18.70
CA SER A 81 0.19 14.27 18.85
C SER A 81 -0.83 15.14 18.10
N ARG A 82 -0.50 16.41 17.83
CA ARG A 82 -1.33 17.33 17.01
C ARG A 82 -1.46 16.83 15.57
N ALA A 83 -0.49 16.08 15.09
CA ALA A 83 -0.53 15.42 13.79
C ALA A 83 -1.49 14.21 13.78
N TYR A 84 -1.79 13.65 14.96
CA TYR A 84 -2.56 12.41 15.10
C TYR A 84 -3.65 12.57 16.16
N PRO A 85 -4.73 13.33 15.88
CA PRO A 85 -5.76 13.66 16.87
C PRO A 85 -6.52 12.45 17.42
N GLY A 86 -6.47 11.30 16.72
CA GLY A 86 -7.04 10.02 17.18
C GLY A 86 -6.06 9.10 17.92
N ALA A 87 -4.87 9.59 18.33
CA ALA A 87 -3.87 8.77 19.00
C ALA A 87 -4.38 8.22 20.34
N LYS A 88 -4.35 6.90 20.49
CA LYS A 88 -4.80 6.20 21.71
C LYS A 88 -3.77 6.32 22.82
N MET A 89 -4.26 6.38 24.06
CA MET A 89 -3.42 6.40 25.27
C MET A 89 -3.81 5.27 26.21
N ALA A 90 -2.81 4.78 26.96
CA ALA A 90 -2.98 3.89 28.11
C ALA A 90 -1.98 4.28 29.20
N ASP A 91 -2.40 4.29 30.44
CA ASP A 91 -1.58 4.62 31.63
C ASP A 91 -0.81 5.97 31.50
N GLY A 92 -1.46 6.96 30.88
CA GLY A 92 -0.88 8.30 30.70
C GLY A 92 0.18 8.40 29.60
N LYS A 93 0.35 7.39 28.75
CA LYS A 93 1.28 7.38 27.63
C LYS A 93 0.56 7.07 26.31
N TYR A 94 1.06 7.64 25.23
CA TYR A 94 0.60 7.27 23.90
C TYR A 94 1.00 5.82 23.58
N LEU A 95 0.07 5.09 22.97
CA LEU A 95 0.38 3.77 22.40
C LEU A 95 1.20 3.96 21.12
N ILE A 96 2.11 3.03 20.87
CA ILE A 96 2.83 2.95 19.60
C ILE A 96 1.82 2.79 18.46
N ARG A 97 2.07 3.50 17.36
CA ARG A 97 1.17 3.52 16.21
C ARG A 97 1.92 3.47 14.88
N ASN A 98 1.20 3.34 13.78
CA ASN A 98 1.72 3.53 12.44
C ASN A 98 2.04 5.02 12.15
N VAL A 99 2.76 5.28 11.06
CA VAL A 99 3.24 6.62 10.68
C VAL A 99 2.29 7.40 9.76
N TRP A 100 1.32 6.75 9.16
CA TRP A 100 0.31 7.40 8.31
C TRP A 100 -0.87 7.91 9.12
N ASP A 101 -1.91 8.48 8.49
CA ASP A 101 -3.12 9.06 9.10
C ASP A 101 -2.89 10.40 9.82
N MET A 102 -1.98 11.21 9.33
CA MET A 102 -1.80 12.57 9.86
C MET A 102 -3.00 13.47 9.51
N ALA A 103 -3.35 14.35 10.44
CA ALA A 103 -4.32 15.39 10.19
C ALA A 103 -3.86 16.34 9.08
N PRO A 104 -4.73 16.70 8.12
CA PRO A 104 -4.38 17.59 7.02
C PRO A 104 -3.78 18.92 7.45
N GLY A 105 -4.33 19.56 8.49
CA GLY A 105 -3.80 20.82 9.03
C GLY A 105 -2.42 20.73 9.65
N TYR A 106 -1.85 19.53 9.77
CA TYR A 106 -0.46 19.36 10.19
C TYR A 106 0.46 19.06 8.99
N TRP A 107 0.23 17.95 8.28
CA TRP A 107 1.19 17.52 7.26
C TRP A 107 1.26 18.47 6.05
N THR A 108 0.18 19.19 5.73
CA THR A 108 0.18 20.18 4.62
C THR A 108 0.91 21.48 4.94
N GLU A 109 1.15 21.76 6.22
CA GLU A 109 1.93 22.94 6.68
C GLU A 109 3.43 22.65 6.79
N HIS A 110 3.86 21.39 6.59
CA HIS A 110 5.23 20.93 6.73
C HIS A 110 5.74 20.41 5.39
N GLU A 111 6.47 21.25 4.66
CA GLU A 111 6.92 20.98 3.27
C GLU A 111 7.80 19.73 3.15
N GLU A 112 8.52 19.36 4.22
CA GLU A 112 9.35 18.16 4.25
C GLU A 112 8.56 16.89 3.96
N TYR A 113 7.28 16.79 4.34
CA TYR A 113 6.44 15.63 4.01
C TYR A 113 6.09 15.53 2.53
N MET A 114 6.18 16.63 1.79
CA MET A 114 5.88 16.65 0.35
C MET A 114 7.07 16.27 -0.50
N ASP A 115 8.29 16.43 0.01
CA ASP A 115 9.50 16.06 -0.72
C ASP A 115 9.85 14.58 -0.52
N ARG A 116 10.26 13.92 -1.58
CA ARG A 116 10.59 12.48 -1.58
C ARG A 116 11.80 12.08 -0.73
N ARG A 117 12.60 13.05 -0.28
CA ARG A 117 13.82 12.83 0.53
C ARG A 117 13.73 13.54 1.87
N GLU A 118 13.21 14.79 1.87
CA GLU A 118 13.22 15.63 3.06
C GLU A 118 12.31 15.11 4.18
N TRP A 119 11.32 14.25 3.89
CA TRP A 119 10.52 13.60 4.92
C TRP A 119 11.37 12.85 5.97
N ARG A 120 12.60 12.44 5.61
CA ARG A 120 13.56 11.80 6.52
C ARG A 120 14.05 12.74 7.64
N ASN A 121 13.95 14.05 7.41
CA ASN A 121 14.29 15.08 8.39
C ASN A 121 13.09 15.52 9.23
N SER A 122 11.92 14.88 9.04
CA SER A 122 10.69 15.23 9.75
C SER A 122 10.67 14.69 11.18
N LYS A 123 9.82 15.29 12.01
CA LYS A 123 9.56 14.81 13.36
C LYS A 123 9.00 13.38 13.42
N VAL A 124 8.22 12.98 12.43
CA VAL A 124 7.71 11.59 12.31
C VAL A 124 8.88 10.63 12.09
N ALA A 125 9.83 10.97 11.22
CA ALA A 125 11.01 10.14 11.01
C ALA A 125 11.88 10.05 12.28
N GLU A 126 12.11 11.17 12.97
CA GLU A 126 12.86 11.22 14.22
C GLU A 126 12.24 10.37 15.34
N CYS A 127 10.91 10.37 15.44
CA CYS A 127 10.17 9.66 16.50
C CYS A 127 9.79 8.22 16.15
N SER A 128 10.15 7.73 14.96
CA SER A 128 9.82 6.39 14.48
C SER A 128 11.03 5.60 14.00
N ASP A 129 10.82 4.38 13.54
CA ASP A 129 11.78 3.57 12.79
C ASP A 129 11.52 3.59 11.26
N MET A 130 10.70 4.55 10.83
CA MET A 130 10.19 4.62 9.46
C MET A 130 11.30 4.60 8.40
N GLU A 131 12.38 5.34 8.62
CA GLU A 131 13.47 5.40 7.64
C GLU A 131 14.12 4.04 7.41
N VAL A 132 14.44 3.34 8.51
CA VAL A 132 15.05 2.00 8.46
C VAL A 132 14.13 0.98 7.80
N VAL A 133 12.84 1.03 8.14
CA VAL A 133 11.83 0.13 7.57
C VAL A 133 11.62 0.42 6.09
N TYR A 134 11.50 1.70 5.71
CA TYR A 134 11.36 2.13 4.33
C TYR A 134 12.54 1.64 3.46
N ASP A 135 13.77 1.91 3.91
CA ASP A 135 14.98 1.55 3.16
C ASP A 135 15.12 0.04 3.00
N ARG A 136 14.70 -0.74 4.02
CA ARG A 136 14.66 -2.20 3.90
C ARG A 136 13.66 -2.64 2.83
N VAL A 137 12.42 -2.16 2.88
CA VAL A 137 11.38 -2.51 1.91
C VAL A 137 11.82 -2.16 0.49
N ILE A 138 12.34 -0.95 0.28
CA ILE A 138 12.75 -0.50 -1.05
C ILE A 138 13.93 -1.32 -1.58
N ARG A 139 14.89 -1.70 -0.73
CA ARG A 139 15.99 -2.56 -1.12
C ARG A 139 15.51 -3.94 -1.58
N GLU A 140 14.59 -4.56 -0.85
CA GLU A 140 14.00 -5.86 -1.23
C GLU A 140 13.20 -5.73 -2.54
N PHE A 141 12.45 -4.64 -2.70
CA PHE A 141 11.68 -4.38 -3.92
C PHE A 141 12.59 -4.12 -5.13
N ASP A 142 13.65 -3.32 -4.99
CA ASP A 142 14.61 -3.09 -6.08
C ASP A 142 15.37 -4.38 -6.44
N ALA A 143 15.71 -5.22 -5.46
CA ALA A 143 16.28 -6.54 -5.72
C ALA A 143 15.32 -7.44 -6.51
N PHE A 144 14.05 -7.48 -6.11
CA PHE A 144 13.00 -8.19 -6.83
C PHE A 144 12.85 -7.68 -8.28
N LEU A 145 12.83 -6.37 -8.51
CA LEU A 145 12.74 -5.82 -9.86
C LEU A 145 13.99 -6.12 -10.70
N ALA A 146 15.17 -6.17 -10.08
CA ALA A 146 16.41 -6.53 -10.76
C ALA A 146 16.39 -7.99 -11.26
N GLU A 147 15.82 -8.93 -10.50
CA GLU A 147 15.61 -10.32 -10.93
C GLU A 147 14.67 -10.40 -12.14
N HIS A 148 13.75 -9.44 -12.29
CA HIS A 148 12.86 -9.29 -13.44
C HIS A 148 13.46 -8.43 -14.57
N GLY A 149 14.73 -8.03 -14.48
CA GLY A 149 15.45 -7.31 -15.54
C GLY A 149 15.45 -5.80 -15.43
N TYR A 150 14.97 -5.22 -14.32
CA TYR A 150 14.89 -3.77 -14.10
C TYR A 150 15.75 -3.33 -12.92
N VAL A 151 16.95 -2.82 -13.20
CA VAL A 151 17.92 -2.39 -12.19
C VAL A 151 17.76 -0.91 -11.91
N ARG A 152 17.52 -0.54 -10.66
CA ARG A 152 17.35 0.87 -10.26
C ARG A 152 18.60 1.70 -10.53
N GLU A 153 18.45 2.80 -11.28
CA GLU A 153 19.46 3.82 -11.50
C GLU A 153 18.90 5.21 -11.18
N ARG A 154 19.22 5.75 -10.01
CA ARG A 154 18.70 7.05 -9.53
C ARG A 154 17.16 7.09 -9.51
N ASN A 155 16.54 7.64 -10.57
CA ASN A 155 15.10 7.91 -10.65
C ASN A 155 14.38 7.11 -11.74
N HIS A 156 15.08 6.23 -12.43
CA HIS A 156 14.58 5.34 -13.48
C HIS A 156 15.16 3.95 -13.30
N TYR A 157 14.84 3.07 -14.20
CA TYR A 157 15.37 1.71 -14.21
C TYR A 157 16.15 1.46 -15.50
N ARG A 158 17.34 0.90 -15.36
CA ARG A 158 18.08 0.36 -16.49
C ARG A 158 17.51 -1.02 -16.83
N VAL A 159 17.24 -1.24 -18.11
CA VAL A 159 16.70 -2.51 -18.60
C VAL A 159 17.87 -3.44 -18.93
N GLU A 160 18.01 -4.50 -18.16
CA GLU A 160 18.97 -5.58 -18.40
C GLU A 160 18.38 -6.65 -19.30
N LYS A 161 17.08 -6.87 -19.19
CA LYS A 161 16.32 -7.83 -19.96
C LYS A 161 14.93 -7.28 -20.22
N GLU A 162 14.58 -7.11 -21.49
CA GLU A 162 13.22 -6.76 -21.90
C GLU A 162 12.23 -7.84 -21.43
N SER A 163 11.11 -7.43 -20.84
CA SER A 163 10.10 -8.33 -20.34
C SER A 163 8.70 -7.78 -20.57
N THR A 164 7.80 -8.64 -21.00
CA THR A 164 6.36 -8.40 -21.08
C THR A 164 5.59 -9.20 -20.01
N GLU A 165 6.32 -9.74 -19.05
CA GLU A 165 5.73 -10.51 -17.95
C GLU A 165 4.91 -9.63 -17.04
N THR A 166 3.86 -10.21 -16.49
CA THR A 166 3.06 -9.59 -15.44
C THR A 166 3.44 -10.19 -14.09
N VAL A 167 3.56 -9.35 -13.10
CA VAL A 167 3.73 -9.71 -11.69
C VAL A 167 2.55 -9.19 -10.91
N THR A 168 1.95 -10.02 -10.08
CA THR A 168 0.81 -9.65 -9.24
C THR A 168 1.17 -9.78 -7.76
N PHE A 169 1.01 -8.71 -7.00
CA PHE A 169 1.14 -8.68 -5.56
C PHE A 169 -0.23 -8.62 -4.88
N PHE A 170 -0.47 -9.49 -3.91
CA PHE A 170 -1.58 -9.38 -2.96
C PHE A 170 -1.03 -8.84 -1.64
N CYS A 171 -1.38 -7.61 -1.30
CA CYS A 171 -0.77 -6.89 -0.19
C CYS A 171 -1.75 -5.90 0.46
N HIS A 172 -1.26 -4.76 0.96
CA HIS A 172 -2.02 -3.85 1.81
C HIS A 172 -1.92 -2.41 1.30
N PHE A 173 -2.61 -1.49 1.99
CA PHE A 173 -2.68 -0.08 1.60
C PHE A 173 -1.33 0.64 1.74
N ALA A 174 -0.78 0.67 2.95
CA ALA A 174 0.39 1.53 3.18
C ALA A 174 1.64 1.01 2.48
N ILE A 175 1.84 -0.31 2.39
CA ILE A 175 2.94 -0.89 1.61
C ILE A 175 2.79 -0.58 0.12
N SER A 176 1.56 -0.64 -0.44
CA SER A 176 1.32 -0.25 -1.84
C SER A 176 1.74 1.20 -2.10
N CYS A 177 1.39 2.11 -1.19
CA CYS A 177 1.81 3.51 -1.29
C CYS A 177 3.35 3.68 -1.21
N VAL A 178 4.04 2.89 -0.36
CA VAL A 178 5.51 2.89 -0.29
C VAL A 178 6.12 2.46 -1.62
N LEU A 179 5.66 1.34 -2.20
CA LEU A 179 6.18 0.86 -3.48
C LEU A 179 5.92 1.85 -4.61
N LEU A 180 4.69 2.40 -4.69
CA LEU A 180 4.33 3.40 -5.69
C LEU A 180 5.12 4.70 -5.52
N SER A 181 5.36 5.14 -4.26
CA SER A 181 6.16 6.34 -4.00
C SER A 181 7.59 6.21 -4.53
N HIS A 182 8.17 5.03 -4.39
CA HIS A 182 9.49 4.71 -4.92
C HIS A 182 9.51 4.67 -6.46
N LEU A 183 8.54 3.99 -7.08
CA LEU A 183 8.43 3.93 -8.54
C LEU A 183 8.24 5.31 -9.17
N TRP A 184 7.42 6.17 -8.55
CA TRP A 184 7.05 7.49 -9.09
C TRP A 184 7.92 8.63 -8.57
N ASN A 185 8.88 8.35 -7.70
CA ASN A 185 9.78 9.34 -7.12
C ASN A 185 9.06 10.47 -6.36
N VAL A 186 8.03 10.12 -5.60
CA VAL A 186 7.28 11.05 -4.74
C VAL A 186 7.41 10.64 -3.27
N SER A 187 7.03 11.54 -2.36
CA SER A 187 6.98 11.21 -0.94
C SER A 187 5.88 10.17 -0.64
N PRO A 188 6.13 9.16 0.21
CA PRO A 188 5.09 8.23 0.64
C PRO A 188 3.94 8.92 1.38
N PHE A 189 4.21 10.04 2.07
CA PHE A 189 3.17 10.83 2.75
C PHE A 189 2.13 11.40 1.79
N ILE A 190 2.53 11.82 0.59
CA ILE A 190 1.59 12.28 -0.45
C ILE A 190 0.63 11.15 -0.82
N LEU A 191 1.12 9.92 -0.98
CA LEU A 191 0.28 8.81 -1.39
C LEU A 191 -0.58 8.29 -0.24
N TRP A 192 -0.06 8.21 0.98
CA TRP A 192 -0.85 7.80 2.14
C TRP A 192 -2.03 8.73 2.44
N HIS A 193 -1.87 10.04 2.21
CA HIS A 193 -2.89 11.05 2.51
C HIS A 193 -3.70 11.49 1.28
N GLY A 194 -3.21 11.20 0.08
CA GLY A 194 -3.84 11.60 -1.17
C GLY A 194 -4.59 10.47 -1.90
N LEU A 195 -4.39 9.22 -1.51
CA LEU A 195 -5.05 8.07 -2.13
C LEU A 195 -5.93 7.31 -1.14
N VAL A 196 -6.98 6.71 -1.68
CA VAL A 196 -7.71 5.62 -1.05
C VAL A 196 -7.67 4.44 -2.00
N LEU A 197 -7.03 3.36 -1.58
CA LEU A 197 -7.11 2.08 -2.27
C LEU A 197 -8.15 1.23 -1.53
N ALA A 198 -9.36 1.14 -2.08
CA ALA A 198 -10.43 0.37 -1.44
C ALA A 198 -10.06 -1.12 -1.31
N PRO A 199 -10.64 -1.86 -0.35
CA PRO A 199 -10.48 -3.31 -0.29
C PRO A 199 -10.71 -3.99 -1.63
N THR A 200 -9.90 -4.98 -1.96
CA THR A 200 -9.81 -5.69 -3.25
C THR A 200 -9.49 -4.84 -4.48
N SER A 201 -9.20 -3.54 -4.31
CA SER A 201 -8.86 -2.70 -5.45
C SER A 201 -7.58 -3.15 -6.16
N VAL A 202 -7.55 -2.94 -7.47
CA VAL A 202 -6.43 -3.26 -8.36
C VAL A 202 -5.72 -1.98 -8.78
N THR A 203 -4.45 -1.87 -8.47
CA THR A 203 -3.57 -0.83 -9.02
C THR A 203 -2.62 -1.50 -10.02
N GLU A 204 -2.60 -0.97 -11.24
CA GLU A 204 -1.79 -1.50 -12.33
C GLU A 204 -0.75 -0.47 -12.74
N VAL A 205 0.51 -0.90 -12.74
CA VAL A 205 1.64 -0.12 -13.26
C VAL A 205 2.31 -0.90 -14.37
N VAL A 206 2.72 -0.19 -15.41
CA VAL A 206 3.40 -0.76 -16.57
C VAL A 206 4.74 -0.09 -16.77
N THR A 207 5.72 -0.83 -17.26
CA THR A 207 7.00 -0.28 -17.72
C THR A 207 6.82 0.33 -19.11
N GLU A 208 7.41 1.50 -19.33
CA GLU A 208 7.56 2.09 -20.66
C GLU A 208 9.03 2.40 -20.93
N GLU A 209 9.52 1.95 -22.08
CA GLU A 209 10.86 2.24 -22.60
C GLU A 209 10.73 3.23 -23.74
N ARG A 210 10.82 4.53 -23.43
CA ARG A 210 10.82 5.60 -24.44
C ARG A 210 12.23 5.92 -24.95
N GLU A 211 13.22 5.43 -24.25
CA GLU A 211 14.65 5.48 -24.58
C GLU A 211 15.20 4.06 -24.44
N GLN A 212 16.07 3.67 -25.36
CA GLN A 212 16.62 2.31 -25.36
C GLN A 212 17.34 2.01 -24.04
N GLY A 213 16.93 0.94 -23.36
CA GLY A 213 17.53 0.48 -22.11
C GLY A 213 17.14 1.29 -20.86
N ILE A 214 16.19 2.22 -20.99
CA ILE A 214 15.70 3.02 -19.85
C ILE A 214 14.19 2.83 -19.72
N ALA A 215 13.75 2.26 -18.59
CA ALA A 215 12.36 2.08 -18.25
C ALA A 215 11.91 3.03 -17.15
N TYR A 216 10.64 3.43 -17.22
CA TYR A 216 9.92 4.11 -16.16
C TYR A 216 8.57 3.43 -15.92
N PHE A 217 8.14 3.33 -14.65
CA PHE A 217 6.88 2.71 -14.28
C PHE A 217 5.74 3.73 -14.27
N ARG A 218 4.67 3.44 -15.03
CA ARG A 218 3.50 4.33 -15.14
C ARG A 218 2.23 3.64 -14.67
N GLY A 219 1.45 4.34 -13.87
CA GLY A 219 0.13 3.85 -13.43
C GLY A 219 -0.89 3.96 -14.57
N THR A 220 -1.48 2.84 -14.95
CA THR A 220 -2.60 2.79 -15.91
C THR A 220 -3.94 2.73 -15.21
N LYS A 221 -3.96 2.20 -13.97
CA LYS A 221 -5.12 2.16 -13.07
C LYS A 221 -4.64 2.33 -11.64
N VAL A 222 -5.38 3.08 -10.84
CA VAL A 222 -5.11 3.24 -9.40
C VAL A 222 -6.40 3.01 -8.63
N GLY A 223 -6.42 1.99 -7.78
CA GLY A 223 -7.57 1.69 -6.94
C GLY A 223 -8.83 1.24 -7.71
N ASP A 224 -8.69 0.56 -8.84
CA ASP A 224 -9.81 0.10 -9.66
C ASP A 224 -10.64 -0.98 -8.95
N ILE A 225 -11.92 -0.70 -8.75
CA ILE A 225 -12.93 -1.55 -8.10
C ILE A 225 -14.07 -1.95 -9.04
N SER A 226 -13.83 -1.95 -10.35
CA SER A 226 -14.87 -2.26 -11.35
C SER A 226 -15.53 -3.63 -11.15
N HIS A 227 -14.83 -4.61 -10.56
CA HIS A 227 -15.39 -5.92 -10.20
C HIS A 227 -16.45 -5.84 -9.11
N LEU A 228 -16.35 -4.90 -8.17
CA LEU A 228 -17.37 -4.69 -7.13
C LEU A 228 -18.64 -4.12 -7.76
N TYR A 229 -18.54 -3.06 -8.57
CA TYR A 229 -19.66 -2.48 -9.27
C TYR A 229 -20.35 -3.49 -10.21
N ALA A 230 -19.57 -4.28 -10.94
CA ALA A 230 -20.09 -5.34 -11.80
C ALA A 230 -20.83 -6.43 -11.01
N GLY A 231 -20.43 -6.65 -9.76
CA GLY A 231 -21.06 -7.61 -8.84
C GLY A 231 -22.20 -7.05 -8.00
N GLY A 232 -22.46 -5.74 -8.07
CA GLY A 232 -23.45 -5.05 -7.23
C GLY A 232 -23.06 -4.97 -5.75
N GLU A 233 -21.77 -5.08 -5.43
CA GLU A 233 -21.27 -4.93 -4.06
C GLU A 233 -20.73 -3.52 -3.84
N GLU A 234 -21.19 -2.86 -2.78
CA GLU A 234 -20.65 -1.57 -2.37
C GLU A 234 -19.23 -1.74 -1.78
N PRO A 235 -18.25 -0.90 -2.18
CA PRO A 235 -16.91 -0.99 -1.61
C PRO A 235 -16.92 -0.75 -0.10
N ALA A 236 -16.14 -1.51 0.64
CA ALA A 236 -15.98 -1.30 2.07
C ALA A 236 -15.33 0.06 2.37
N PHE A 237 -15.72 0.67 3.49
CA PHE A 237 -15.22 1.99 3.90
C PHE A 237 -13.82 1.95 4.56
N ALA A 238 -13.24 0.78 4.73
CA ALA A 238 -11.94 0.58 5.36
C ALA A 238 -10.84 1.47 4.76
N ALA A 239 -10.03 2.09 5.61
CA ALA A 239 -8.98 3.05 5.28
C ALA A 239 -9.50 4.39 4.70
N ARG A 240 -10.76 4.73 4.94
CA ARG A 240 -11.30 6.08 4.71
C ARG A 240 -11.67 6.72 6.04
N PHE A 241 -11.66 8.05 6.06
CA PHE A 241 -12.25 8.86 7.12
C PHE A 241 -13.64 9.33 6.70
N CYS A 242 -14.38 9.95 7.63
CA CYS A 242 -15.69 10.51 7.32
C CYS A 242 -15.60 11.54 6.18
N GLU A 243 -16.63 11.56 5.32
CA GLU A 243 -16.71 12.55 4.22
C GLU A 243 -17.03 13.96 4.74
N VAL A 244 -17.77 14.04 5.85
CA VAL A 244 -18.02 15.27 6.57
C VAL A 244 -17.75 15.08 8.06
N TYR A 245 -17.20 16.09 8.71
CA TYR A 245 -16.73 15.98 10.10
C TYR A 245 -17.82 15.58 11.09
N SER A 246 -19.05 15.98 10.85
CA SER A 246 -20.21 15.67 11.71
C SER A 246 -20.74 14.23 11.57
N ASN A 247 -20.29 13.47 10.57
CA ASN A 247 -20.71 12.08 10.41
C ASN A 247 -19.80 11.17 11.26
N GLU A 248 -20.33 10.69 12.39
CA GLU A 248 -19.59 9.81 13.31
C GLU A 248 -19.67 8.33 12.90
N ASP A 249 -20.67 7.94 12.12
CA ASP A 249 -20.90 6.55 11.69
C ASP A 249 -19.86 6.10 10.65
N GLN A 250 -19.21 7.03 9.95
CA GLN A 250 -18.19 6.77 8.94
C GLN A 250 -16.76 6.88 9.46
N ARG A 251 -16.56 7.22 10.73
CA ARG A 251 -15.21 7.36 11.29
C ARG A 251 -14.55 6.01 11.46
N HIS A 252 -13.32 5.92 10.96
CA HIS A 252 -12.47 4.72 11.01
C HIS A 252 -11.64 4.69 12.30
#